data_1a1582b4859c2974a23197babcd0ae43
#
_entry.id   1a1582b4859c2974a23197babcd0ae43
#
_cell.length_a   1.000
_cell.length_b   1.000
_cell.length_c   1.000
_cell.angle_alpha   90.00
_cell.angle_beta   90.00
_cell.angle_gamma   90.00
#
_symmetry.space_group_name_H-M   'P 1'
#
loop_
_entity.id
_entity.type
_entity.pdbx_description
1 polymer ?
#
loop_
_entity_poly.entity_id
_entity_poly.type
_entity_poly.pdbx_seq_one_letter_code
_entity_poly.pdbx_strand_id
1 'polypeptide(L)'
;MVFKNLADYHLWAGWKMRELLSTLDSDDFSEEKCGTSPRELVQHIVLALETCFYFIEGEKDQSVFDRVKRYPRQELLKRWEVLDTRLSQAIEEIPQDKVTVKHIKEEPFEVDVMDFFLQYLIHTAHHRGQLSKILSQMDLEVPGTDYIMFLGEIS
;
A
#
# COMPACT_ATOMS: atom_id res chain seq x y z
N MET A 1 18.97 1.48 -9.73
CA MET A 1 19.27 0.46 -8.70
C MET A 1 18.48 0.71 -7.38
N VAL A 2 18.55 1.88 -6.75
CA VAL A 2 17.87 2.13 -5.46
C VAL A 2 16.35 2.01 -5.56
N PHE A 3 15.71 2.59 -6.56
CA PHE A 3 14.25 2.51 -6.74
C PHE A 3 13.77 1.09 -7.02
N LYS A 4 14.52 0.31 -7.81
CA LYS A 4 14.20 -1.11 -8.02
C LYS A 4 14.19 -1.88 -6.70
N ASN A 5 15.23 -1.73 -5.90
CA ASN A 5 15.30 -2.41 -4.60
C ASN A 5 14.18 -1.96 -3.66
N LEU A 6 13.77 -0.69 -3.70
CA LEU A 6 12.61 -0.20 -2.93
C LEU A 6 11.29 -0.78 -3.42
N ALA A 7 11.12 -0.96 -4.73
CA ALA A 7 9.96 -1.62 -5.31
C ALA A 7 9.88 -3.09 -4.90
N ASP A 8 11.00 -3.81 -5.01
CA ASP A 8 11.10 -5.22 -4.61
C ASP A 8 10.86 -5.39 -3.09
N TYR A 9 11.43 -4.50 -2.27
CA TYR A 9 11.16 -4.44 -0.84
C TYR A 9 9.67 -4.21 -0.55
N HIS A 10 9.04 -3.30 -1.26
CA HIS A 10 7.62 -3.00 -1.08
C HIS A 10 6.74 -4.24 -1.34
N LEU A 11 7.02 -4.98 -2.43
CA LEU A 11 6.35 -6.25 -2.73
C LEU A 11 6.56 -7.29 -1.62
N TRP A 12 7.80 -7.49 -1.21
CA TRP A 12 8.18 -8.44 -0.17
C TRP A 12 7.51 -8.12 1.18
N ALA A 13 7.57 -6.87 1.63
CA ALA A 13 6.98 -6.46 2.89
C ALA A 13 5.44 -6.52 2.87
N GLY A 14 4.83 -6.12 1.75
CA GLY A 14 3.39 -6.24 1.53
C GLY A 14 2.93 -7.69 1.54
N TRP A 15 3.67 -8.58 0.88
CA TRP A 15 3.38 -10.02 0.89
C TRP A 15 3.39 -10.60 2.32
N LYS A 16 4.44 -10.36 3.11
CA LYS A 16 4.53 -10.85 4.51
C LYS A 16 3.33 -10.39 5.35
N MET A 17 2.92 -9.14 5.21
CA MET A 17 1.76 -8.62 5.94
C MET A 17 0.44 -9.24 5.47
N ARG A 18 0.24 -9.43 4.17
CA ARG A 18 -0.96 -10.07 3.62
C ARG A 18 -1.07 -11.52 4.03
N GLU A 19 0.03 -12.27 4.08
CA GLU A 19 0.06 -13.65 4.58
C GLU A 19 -0.49 -13.71 6.03
N LEU A 20 0.01 -12.88 6.93
CA LEU A 20 -0.50 -12.82 8.30
C LEU A 20 -1.96 -12.41 8.36
N LEU A 21 -2.36 -11.35 7.65
CA LEU A 21 -3.74 -10.85 7.62
C LEU A 21 -4.73 -11.89 7.05
N SER A 22 -4.27 -12.78 6.16
CA SER A 22 -5.10 -13.84 5.60
C SER A 22 -5.50 -14.89 6.63
N THR A 23 -4.75 -15.02 7.74
CA THR A 23 -5.03 -15.97 8.81
C THR A 23 -6.11 -15.48 9.77
N LEU A 24 -6.41 -14.18 9.79
CA LEU A 24 -7.44 -13.60 10.65
C LEU A 24 -8.84 -14.05 10.21
N ASP A 25 -9.75 -14.23 11.16
CA ASP A 25 -11.16 -14.30 10.82
C ASP A 25 -11.76 -12.89 10.56
N SER A 26 -13.06 -12.83 10.25
CA SER A 26 -13.70 -11.56 9.91
C SER A 26 -13.86 -10.63 11.11
N ASP A 27 -14.01 -11.18 12.30
CA ASP A 27 -14.19 -10.43 13.53
C ASP A 27 -12.86 -9.80 13.95
N ASP A 28 -11.80 -10.59 14.00
CA ASP A 28 -10.43 -10.13 14.29
C ASP A 28 -9.95 -9.09 13.26
N PHE A 29 -10.24 -9.31 11.99
CA PHE A 29 -9.88 -8.36 10.93
C PHE A 29 -10.57 -7.00 11.08
N SER A 30 -11.75 -6.97 11.69
CA SER A 30 -12.55 -5.76 11.89
C SER A 30 -12.49 -5.23 13.34
N GLU A 31 -11.79 -5.93 14.25
CA GLU A 31 -11.68 -5.53 15.64
C GLU A 31 -10.87 -4.23 15.77
N GLU A 32 -11.47 -3.24 16.43
CA GLU A 32 -10.81 -1.97 16.69
C GLU A 32 -9.80 -2.11 17.84
N LYS A 33 -8.57 -1.72 17.58
CA LYS A 33 -7.49 -1.59 18.57
C LYS A 33 -6.84 -0.20 18.43
N CYS A 34 -6.74 0.52 19.51
CA CYS A 34 -6.12 1.86 19.51
C CYS A 34 -6.73 2.84 18.51
N GLY A 35 -8.05 2.80 18.33
CA GLY A 35 -8.79 3.74 17.49
C GLY A 35 -8.82 3.42 15.99
N THR A 36 -8.37 2.22 15.59
CA THR A 36 -8.47 1.72 14.21
C THR A 36 -8.45 0.19 14.18
N SER A 37 -8.78 -0.40 13.05
CA SER A 37 -8.78 -1.85 12.84
C SER A 37 -7.82 -2.26 11.73
N PRO A 38 -7.40 -3.54 11.64
CA PRO A 38 -6.68 -4.05 10.48
C PRO A 38 -7.40 -3.76 9.17
N ARG A 39 -8.73 -3.91 9.16
CA ARG A 39 -9.58 -3.61 8.01
C ARG A 39 -9.43 -2.17 7.52
N GLU A 40 -9.55 -1.20 8.42
CA GLU A 40 -9.45 0.22 8.07
C GLU A 40 -8.08 0.59 7.52
N LEU A 41 -7.01 0.05 8.10
CA LEU A 41 -5.65 0.29 7.62
C LEU A 41 -5.41 -0.34 6.24
N VAL A 42 -5.88 -1.57 6.02
CA VAL A 42 -5.79 -2.21 4.70
C VAL A 42 -6.61 -1.46 3.66
N GLN A 43 -7.83 -1.02 4.00
CA GLN A 43 -8.63 -0.16 3.11
C GLN A 43 -7.89 1.12 2.76
N HIS A 44 -7.25 1.76 3.74
CA HIS A 44 -6.50 2.99 3.53
C HIS A 44 -5.29 2.77 2.61
N ILE A 45 -4.55 1.68 2.79
CA ILE A 45 -3.45 1.30 1.89
C ILE A 45 -3.96 1.11 0.45
N VAL A 46 -5.04 0.34 0.29
CA VAL A 46 -5.63 0.09 -1.04
C VAL A 46 -6.12 1.37 -1.68
N LEU A 47 -6.82 2.23 -0.92
CA LEU A 47 -7.31 3.52 -1.42
C LEU A 47 -6.16 4.46 -1.82
N ALA A 48 -5.06 4.48 -1.07
CA ALA A 48 -3.88 5.26 -1.42
C ALA A 48 -3.27 4.78 -2.73
N LEU A 49 -3.09 3.48 -2.91
CA LEU A 49 -2.56 2.90 -4.14
C LEU A 49 -3.50 3.10 -5.34
N GLU A 50 -4.83 3.02 -5.15
CA GLU A 50 -5.80 3.39 -6.19
C GLU A 50 -5.68 4.87 -6.57
N THR A 51 -5.46 5.74 -5.59
CA THR A 51 -5.22 7.17 -5.84
C THR A 51 -3.97 7.40 -6.67
N CYS A 52 -2.90 6.65 -6.42
CA CYS A 52 -1.68 6.68 -7.23
C CYS A 52 -2.03 6.46 -8.71
N PHE A 53 -2.70 5.36 -9.03
CA PHE A 53 -3.05 5.03 -10.41
C PHE A 53 -4.13 5.92 -11.00
N TYR A 54 -5.04 6.42 -10.18
CA TYR A 54 -6.03 7.40 -10.61
C TYR A 54 -5.37 8.65 -11.21
N PHE A 55 -4.33 9.18 -10.56
CA PHE A 55 -3.57 10.31 -11.11
C PHE A 55 -2.69 9.92 -12.31
N ILE A 56 -2.00 8.79 -12.25
CA ILE A 56 -1.15 8.31 -13.34
C ILE A 56 -1.96 8.10 -14.63
N GLU A 57 -3.19 7.61 -14.54
CA GLU A 57 -4.06 7.31 -15.67
C GLU A 57 -4.96 8.47 -16.11
N GLY A 58 -4.80 9.63 -15.51
CA GLY A 58 -5.58 10.83 -15.86
C GLY A 58 -7.02 10.80 -15.33
N GLU A 59 -7.23 10.28 -14.12
CA GLU A 59 -8.48 10.38 -13.37
C GLU A 59 -9.68 9.65 -14.03
N LYS A 60 -9.44 8.47 -14.63
CA LYS A 60 -10.43 7.80 -15.48
C LYS A 60 -11.58 7.10 -14.74
N ASP A 61 -11.34 6.52 -13.57
CA ASP A 61 -12.36 5.73 -12.85
C ASP A 61 -12.46 6.11 -11.37
N GLN A 62 -13.29 7.09 -11.06
CA GLN A 62 -13.54 7.51 -9.69
C GLN A 62 -14.37 6.51 -8.88
N SER A 63 -15.12 5.62 -9.53
CA SER A 63 -16.00 4.66 -8.85
C SER A 63 -15.23 3.60 -8.06
N VAL A 64 -13.94 3.43 -8.34
CA VAL A 64 -13.07 2.47 -7.64
C VAL A 64 -13.02 2.75 -6.13
N PHE A 65 -13.02 4.02 -5.72
CA PHE A 65 -12.97 4.40 -4.31
C PHE A 65 -14.18 3.90 -3.50
N ASP A 66 -15.37 3.93 -4.09
CA ASP A 66 -16.58 3.41 -3.44
C ASP A 66 -16.63 1.89 -3.46
N ARG A 67 -16.07 1.24 -4.47
CA ARG A 67 -15.97 -0.23 -4.52
C ARG A 67 -15.06 -0.75 -3.41
N VAL A 68 -13.88 -0.17 -3.24
CA VAL A 68 -12.90 -0.59 -2.22
C VAL A 68 -13.48 -0.58 -0.81
N LYS A 69 -14.30 0.42 -0.47
CA LYS A 69 -14.96 0.51 0.84
C LYS A 69 -15.86 -0.68 1.16
N ARG A 70 -16.38 -1.37 0.13
CA ARG A 70 -17.32 -2.49 0.25
C ARG A 70 -16.67 -3.87 0.12
N TYR A 71 -15.40 -3.94 -0.22
CA TYR A 71 -14.71 -5.21 -0.41
C TYR A 71 -14.64 -6.04 0.88
N PRO A 72 -14.95 -7.35 0.82
CA PRO A 72 -14.63 -8.26 1.91
C PRO A 72 -13.10 -8.39 2.07
N ARG A 73 -12.66 -8.96 3.20
CA ARG A 73 -11.24 -9.13 3.52
C ARG A 73 -10.43 -9.72 2.36
N GLN A 74 -10.86 -10.84 1.82
CA GLN A 74 -10.12 -11.54 0.77
C GLN A 74 -9.94 -10.68 -0.48
N GLU A 75 -10.96 -9.93 -0.85
CA GLU A 75 -10.92 -9.03 -2.01
C GLU A 75 -10.02 -7.82 -1.75
N LEU A 76 -10.03 -7.26 -0.54
CA LEU A 76 -9.11 -6.20 -0.14
C LEU A 76 -7.65 -6.65 -0.20
N LEU A 77 -7.34 -7.83 0.35
CA LEU A 77 -5.97 -8.36 0.33
C LEU A 77 -5.52 -8.66 -1.10
N LYS A 78 -6.40 -9.23 -1.92
CA LYS A 78 -6.12 -9.48 -3.34
C LYS A 78 -5.90 -8.18 -4.11
N ARG A 79 -6.72 -7.16 -3.86
CA ARG A 79 -6.56 -5.85 -4.50
C ARG A 79 -5.26 -5.19 -4.10
N TRP A 80 -4.89 -5.27 -2.83
CA TRP A 80 -3.59 -4.79 -2.36
C TRP A 80 -2.43 -5.47 -3.11
N GLU A 81 -2.44 -6.81 -3.23
CA GLU A 81 -1.44 -7.56 -3.99
C GLU A 81 -1.31 -7.08 -5.44
N VAL A 82 -2.44 -6.91 -6.13
CA VAL A 82 -2.47 -6.43 -7.51
C VAL A 82 -1.88 -5.03 -7.64
N LEU A 83 -2.22 -4.13 -6.72
CA LEU A 83 -1.73 -2.75 -6.74
C LEU A 83 -0.24 -2.65 -6.40
N ASP A 84 0.24 -3.44 -5.44
CA ASP A 84 1.69 -3.53 -5.12
C ASP A 84 2.48 -3.99 -6.34
N THR A 85 2.01 -5.04 -7.01
CA THR A 85 2.65 -5.57 -8.23
C THR A 85 2.65 -4.51 -9.34
N ARG A 86 1.53 -3.84 -9.51
CA ARG A 86 1.38 -2.79 -10.51
C ARG A 86 2.30 -1.59 -10.23
N LEU A 87 2.44 -1.20 -8.96
CA LEU A 87 3.35 -0.11 -8.56
C LEU A 87 4.81 -0.48 -8.86
N SER A 88 5.23 -1.70 -8.56
CA SER A 88 6.57 -2.19 -8.87
C SER A 88 6.86 -2.16 -10.38
N GLN A 89 5.92 -2.60 -11.20
CA GLN A 89 6.04 -2.55 -12.67
C GLN A 89 6.07 -1.10 -13.18
N ALA A 90 5.21 -0.24 -12.65
CA ALA A 90 5.14 1.16 -13.06
C ALA A 90 6.44 1.93 -12.78
N ILE A 91 7.13 1.64 -11.70
CA ILE A 91 8.44 2.24 -11.36
C ILE A 91 9.50 1.92 -12.44
N GLU A 92 9.40 0.76 -13.11
CA GLU A 92 10.35 0.35 -14.15
C GLU A 92 9.93 0.81 -15.57
N GLU A 93 8.62 0.95 -15.83
CA GLU A 93 8.10 1.02 -17.20
C GLU A 93 7.42 2.35 -17.57
N ILE A 94 7.08 3.23 -16.61
CA ILE A 94 6.34 4.44 -16.93
C ILE A 94 7.21 5.45 -17.67
N PRO A 95 6.77 5.87 -18.87
CA PRO A 95 7.55 6.77 -19.72
C PRO A 95 7.38 8.25 -19.38
N GLN A 96 6.43 8.62 -18.52
CA GLN A 96 6.16 10.03 -18.21
C GLN A 96 7.10 10.55 -17.12
N ASP A 97 7.55 11.78 -17.29
CA ASP A 97 8.48 12.39 -16.34
C ASP A 97 7.75 13.04 -15.15
N LYS A 98 6.52 13.47 -15.34
CA LYS A 98 5.75 14.23 -14.34
C LYS A 98 4.30 13.78 -14.21
N VAL A 99 3.75 14.01 -13.03
CA VAL A 99 2.34 13.78 -12.69
C VAL A 99 1.74 15.07 -12.15
N THR A 100 0.55 15.44 -12.64
CA THR A 100 -0.23 16.55 -12.09
C THR A 100 -1.07 16.06 -10.92
N VAL A 101 -0.81 16.60 -9.74
CA VAL A 101 -1.53 16.26 -8.50
C VAL A 101 -2.56 17.35 -8.21
N LYS A 102 -3.81 16.93 -7.96
CA LYS A 102 -4.94 17.79 -7.62
C LYS A 102 -5.49 17.46 -6.24
N HIS A 103 -6.32 18.34 -5.72
CA HIS A 103 -7.09 18.12 -4.47
C HIS A 103 -6.26 18.05 -3.17
N ILE A 104 -4.95 18.30 -3.22
CA ILE A 104 -4.08 18.39 -2.03
C ILE A 104 -3.83 19.85 -1.65
N LYS A 105 -3.75 20.74 -2.66
CA LYS A 105 -3.66 22.19 -2.51
C LYS A 105 -4.79 22.85 -3.29
N GLU A 106 -4.98 24.17 -3.09
CA GLU A 106 -5.95 24.96 -3.86
C GLU A 106 -5.68 24.87 -5.36
N GLU A 107 -4.41 24.97 -5.77
CA GLU A 107 -3.99 24.85 -7.17
C GLU A 107 -3.32 23.49 -7.44
N PRO A 108 -3.59 22.88 -8.60
CA PRO A 108 -2.86 21.71 -9.06
C PRO A 108 -1.35 22.02 -9.17
N PHE A 109 -0.53 21.02 -8.91
CA PHE A 109 0.92 21.14 -9.03
C PHE A 109 1.52 19.89 -9.67
N GLU A 110 2.66 20.06 -10.33
CA GLU A 110 3.40 18.96 -10.94
C GLU A 110 4.48 18.45 -10.00
N VAL A 111 4.67 17.14 -9.99
CA VAL A 111 5.76 16.44 -9.30
C VAL A 111 6.47 15.50 -10.26
N ASP A 112 7.75 15.24 -9.99
CA ASP A 112 8.47 14.16 -10.66
C ASP A 112 7.80 12.82 -10.39
N VAL A 113 7.66 11.98 -11.44
CA VAL A 113 6.96 10.70 -11.30
C VAL A 113 7.63 9.77 -10.30
N MET A 114 8.95 9.82 -10.18
CA MET A 114 9.67 8.98 -9.21
C MET A 114 9.45 9.46 -7.78
N ASP A 115 9.41 10.77 -7.53
CA ASP A 115 9.03 11.33 -6.23
C ASP A 115 7.57 11.00 -5.90
N PHE A 116 6.70 11.00 -6.90
CA PHE A 116 5.31 10.60 -6.74
C PHE A 116 5.19 9.13 -6.32
N PHE A 117 5.91 8.20 -6.95
CA PHE A 117 5.94 6.80 -6.54
C PHE A 117 6.57 6.61 -5.15
N LEU A 118 7.64 7.34 -4.85
CA LEU A 118 8.29 7.30 -3.54
C LEU A 118 7.31 7.68 -2.42
N GLN A 119 6.43 8.67 -2.65
CA GLN A 119 5.36 9.02 -1.72
C GLN A 119 4.52 7.80 -1.34
N TYR A 120 4.11 6.97 -2.31
CA TYR A 120 3.27 5.79 -2.04
C TYR A 120 4.04 4.64 -1.40
N LEU A 121 5.31 4.45 -1.73
CA LEU A 121 6.19 3.48 -1.05
C LEU A 121 6.33 3.84 0.44
N ILE A 122 6.61 5.10 0.76
CA ILE A 122 6.74 5.61 2.14
C ILE A 122 5.39 5.53 2.87
N HIS A 123 4.32 5.97 2.25
CA HIS A 123 2.96 5.96 2.81
C HIS A 123 2.50 4.54 3.18
N THR A 124 2.70 3.61 2.29
CA THR A 124 2.37 2.20 2.53
C THR A 124 3.24 1.60 3.64
N ALA A 125 4.53 1.92 3.66
CA ALA A 125 5.43 1.47 4.74
C ALA A 125 4.99 2.01 6.11
N HIS A 126 4.55 3.28 6.18
CA HIS A 126 4.00 3.88 7.40
C HIS A 126 2.78 3.09 7.92
N HIS A 127 1.83 2.79 7.05
CA HIS A 127 0.62 2.05 7.44
C HIS A 127 0.88 0.57 7.72
N ARG A 128 1.87 -0.06 7.09
CA ARG A 128 2.33 -1.40 7.49
C ARG A 128 2.89 -1.39 8.92
N GLY A 129 3.61 -0.35 9.32
CA GLY A 129 4.08 -0.18 10.70
C GLY A 129 2.92 -0.05 11.71
N GLN A 130 1.86 0.68 11.35
CA GLN A 130 0.63 0.75 12.17
C GLN A 130 -0.07 -0.62 12.26
N LEU A 131 -0.19 -1.35 11.15
CA LEU A 131 -0.69 -2.72 11.13
C LEU A 131 0.12 -3.64 12.05
N SER A 132 1.44 -3.61 11.96
CA SER A 132 2.33 -4.41 12.81
C SER A 132 2.05 -4.16 14.29
N LYS A 133 1.87 -2.90 14.69
CA LYS A 133 1.54 -2.54 16.07
C LYS A 133 0.19 -3.13 16.51
N ILE A 134 -0.84 -3.03 15.68
CA ILE A 134 -2.18 -3.54 16.02
C ILE A 134 -2.17 -5.05 16.10
N LEU A 135 -1.57 -5.73 15.13
CA LEU A 135 -1.50 -7.19 15.08
C LEU A 135 -0.70 -7.77 16.27
N SER A 136 0.35 -7.08 16.71
CA SER A 136 1.09 -7.48 17.93
C SER A 136 0.25 -7.36 19.20
N GLN A 137 -0.72 -6.46 19.24
CA GLN A 137 -1.67 -6.32 20.36
C GLN A 137 -2.79 -7.37 20.34
N MET A 138 -2.89 -8.13 19.25
CA MET A 138 -3.78 -9.29 19.11
C MET A 138 -3.05 -10.61 19.41
N ASP A 139 -1.88 -10.55 20.06
CA ASP A 139 -1.02 -11.69 20.39
C ASP A 139 -0.58 -12.51 19.15
N LEU A 140 -0.47 -11.86 18.00
CA LEU A 140 0.02 -12.47 16.77
C LEU A 140 1.53 -12.26 16.63
N GLU A 141 2.21 -13.27 16.11
CA GLU A 141 3.61 -13.17 15.72
C GLU A 141 3.73 -12.37 14.41
N VAL A 142 4.11 -11.10 14.54
CA VAL A 142 4.19 -10.18 13.39
C VAL A 142 5.54 -10.33 12.70
N PRO A 143 5.57 -10.55 11.37
CA PRO A 143 6.83 -10.66 10.65
C PRO A 143 7.61 -9.33 10.66
N GLY A 144 8.92 -9.41 10.80
CA GLY A 144 9.79 -8.25 10.56
C GLY A 144 9.74 -7.83 9.09
N THR A 145 9.53 -6.53 8.86
CA THR A 145 9.46 -5.96 7.51
C THR A 145 10.41 -4.78 7.32
N ASP A 146 11.49 -4.71 8.10
CA ASP A 146 12.51 -3.68 7.94
C ASP A 146 13.30 -3.88 6.64
N TYR A 147 13.65 -2.78 5.99
CA TYR A 147 14.39 -2.81 4.72
C TYR A 147 15.72 -3.58 4.81
N ILE A 148 16.42 -3.47 5.94
CA ILE A 148 17.66 -4.21 6.16
C ILE A 148 17.45 -5.74 6.19
N MET A 149 16.29 -6.20 6.66
CA MET A 149 15.94 -7.62 6.66
C MET A 149 15.72 -8.12 5.24
N PHE A 150 15.01 -7.34 4.42
CA PHE A 150 14.88 -7.63 2.98
C PHE A 150 16.25 -7.72 2.29
N LEU A 151 17.14 -6.77 2.53
CA LEU A 151 18.48 -6.81 1.95
C LEU A 151 19.27 -8.06 2.37
N GLY A 152 19.08 -8.51 3.61
CA GLY A 152 19.68 -9.77 4.10
C GLY A 152 19.13 -11.02 3.41
N GLU A 153 17.87 -11.01 2.98
CA GLU A 153 17.26 -12.16 2.27
C GLU A 153 17.72 -12.25 0.79
N ILE A 154 18.06 -11.13 0.16
CA ILE A 154 18.49 -11.09 -1.26
C ILE A 154 20.01 -11.07 -1.47
N SER A 155 20.80 -11.04 -0.39
CA SER A 155 22.27 -11.11 -0.41
C SER A 155 22.73 -12.58 -0.39
#